data_f5a773a472ae078bea8f6dbf2dba74d5
#
_entry.id   f5a773a472ae078bea8f6dbf2dba74d5
#
_cell.length_a   1.000
_cell.length_b   1.000
_cell.length_c   1.000
_cell.angle_alpha   90.00
_cell.angle_beta   90.00
_cell.angle_gamma   90.00
#
_symmetry.space_group_name_H-M   'P 1'
#
loop_
_entity.id
_entity.type
_entity.pdbx_description
1 polymer ?
#
loop_
_entity_poly.entity_id
_entity_poly.type
_entity_poly.pdbx_seq_one_letter_code
_entity_poly.pdbx_strand_id
1 'polypeptide(L)'
;LLVLSGKEKTEQERQKALLQELKGKEDVTRDGKKIRLFANIGSVGDIAKVLANDAGGIGLFRSEFLYLEKQDYPTEEEQFQAYKSALEMMGGRKVIIRTLDIGADKQVEYFGLDKEDNPAMGYRAIRICLDRPEIFQTQLRALLRASAYGNLGIMYPMIISVDEVKRIKDIVKEIKAEFDEKDIPYGNFEQGVMIETPAAVMISGELGKEVDFFSIGTNDLTQYTLAMDRQNLLLKDKYNDHHPALVKMIRMVTEAGHKSGCEVYICGELAADSNLTEAFIQMGVDGPLPLFLPVYFQCEKRSAAPMRMRSKPAGRSSKREIISGKIKILRISMLLSVDISHRILRIF
;
A
#
# COMPACT_ATOMS: atom_id res chain seq x y z
N LEU A 1 -1.89 -19.71 -22.71
CA LEU A 1 -2.82 -18.64 -23.15
C LEU A 1 -4.24 -19.21 -23.10
N LEU A 2 -4.95 -19.01 -21.97
CA LEU A 2 -6.37 -19.29 -21.86
C LEU A 2 -7.11 -18.20 -22.65
N VAL A 3 -7.72 -18.59 -23.76
CA VAL A 3 -8.61 -17.72 -24.55
C VAL A 3 -9.91 -17.57 -23.74
N LEU A 4 -10.14 -16.38 -23.18
CA LEU A 4 -11.40 -16.04 -22.53
C LEU A 4 -12.56 -16.28 -23.50
N SER A 5 -13.66 -16.86 -23.00
CA SER A 5 -14.85 -17.07 -23.81
C SER A 5 -15.43 -15.71 -24.28
N GLY A 6 -16.12 -15.66 -25.40
CA GLY A 6 -16.68 -14.41 -25.93
C GLY A 6 -17.60 -13.68 -24.94
N LYS A 7 -18.26 -14.41 -24.04
CA LYS A 7 -19.12 -13.85 -22.97
C LYS A 7 -18.31 -13.16 -21.85
N GLU A 8 -17.14 -13.68 -21.51
CA GLU A 8 -16.25 -13.09 -20.50
C GLU A 8 -15.59 -11.81 -21.01
N LYS A 9 -15.20 -11.79 -22.30
CA LYS A 9 -14.73 -10.55 -22.93
C LYS A 9 -15.76 -9.44 -22.94
N THR A 10 -16.99 -9.76 -23.29
CA THR A 10 -18.09 -8.77 -23.36
C THR A 10 -18.43 -8.21 -21.96
N GLU A 11 -18.38 -9.04 -20.92
CA GLU A 11 -18.61 -8.58 -19.54
C GLU A 11 -17.44 -7.71 -19.03
N GLN A 12 -16.19 -8.05 -19.35
CA GLN A 12 -15.03 -7.22 -19.04
C GLN A 12 -15.07 -5.86 -19.75
N GLU A 13 -15.46 -5.83 -21.02
CA GLU A 13 -15.62 -4.60 -21.79
C GLU A 13 -16.75 -3.72 -21.22
N ARG A 14 -17.87 -4.32 -20.84
CA ARG A 14 -18.97 -3.62 -20.21
C ARG A 14 -18.60 -3.04 -18.84
N GLN A 15 -17.86 -3.79 -18.04
CA GLN A 15 -17.32 -3.29 -16.77
C GLN A 15 -16.36 -2.14 -17.00
N LYS A 16 -15.44 -2.29 -17.95
CA LYS A 16 -14.49 -1.24 -18.31
C LYS A 16 -15.21 0.05 -18.77
N ALA A 17 -16.27 -0.06 -19.55
CA ALA A 17 -17.07 1.09 -19.98
C ALA A 17 -17.78 1.75 -18.78
N LEU A 18 -18.38 0.95 -17.89
CA LEU A 18 -19.03 1.47 -16.67
C LEU A 18 -18.04 2.20 -15.76
N LEU A 19 -16.79 1.74 -15.75
CA LEU A 19 -15.70 2.34 -14.99
C LEU A 19 -15.30 3.70 -15.58
N GLN A 20 -15.30 3.85 -16.89
CA GLN A 20 -15.00 5.12 -17.56
C GLN A 20 -16.05 6.20 -17.26
N GLU A 21 -17.31 5.82 -17.02
CA GLU A 21 -18.39 6.75 -16.64
C GLU A 21 -18.19 7.39 -15.26
N LEU A 22 -17.39 6.77 -14.39
CA LEU A 22 -17.08 7.26 -13.04
C LEU A 22 -15.86 8.17 -12.98
N LYS A 23 -15.09 8.22 -14.05
CA LYS A 23 -13.90 9.06 -14.15
C LYS A 23 -14.26 10.55 -14.00
N GLY A 24 -13.49 11.26 -13.17
CA GLY A 24 -13.73 12.68 -12.88
C GLY A 24 -14.82 12.94 -11.83
N LYS A 25 -15.42 11.90 -11.27
CA LYS A 25 -16.36 12.05 -10.14
C LYS A 25 -15.61 11.97 -8.82
N GLU A 26 -16.06 12.73 -7.82
CA GLU A 26 -15.48 12.67 -6.47
C GLU A 26 -15.61 11.27 -5.87
N ASP A 27 -14.53 10.81 -5.23
CA ASP A 27 -14.49 9.56 -4.47
C ASP A 27 -15.20 9.77 -3.12
N VAL A 28 -16.49 9.54 -3.10
CA VAL A 28 -17.33 9.71 -1.91
C VAL A 28 -18.17 8.46 -1.64
N THR A 29 -18.36 8.14 -0.38
CA THR A 29 -19.32 7.13 0.04
C THR A 29 -20.75 7.68 -0.13
N ARG A 30 -21.77 6.80 -0.10
CA ARG A 30 -23.18 7.26 -0.23
C ARG A 30 -23.65 8.13 0.93
N ASP A 31 -23.00 8.03 2.08
CA ASP A 31 -23.23 8.90 3.24
C ASP A 31 -22.39 10.19 3.20
N GLY A 32 -21.68 10.45 2.08
CA GLY A 32 -20.97 11.69 1.82
C GLY A 32 -19.55 11.76 2.40
N LYS A 33 -19.00 10.67 2.94
CA LYS A 33 -17.63 10.64 3.43
C LYS A 33 -16.68 10.61 2.22
N LYS A 34 -15.76 11.58 2.12
CA LYS A 34 -14.71 11.58 1.10
C LYS A 34 -13.70 10.47 1.38
N ILE A 35 -13.36 9.72 0.34
CA ILE A 35 -12.35 8.67 0.36
C ILE A 35 -11.27 9.07 -0.64
N ARG A 36 -10.02 8.83 -0.30
CA ARG A 36 -8.91 9.01 -1.26
C ARG A 36 -8.53 7.64 -1.82
N LEU A 37 -8.48 7.51 -3.14
CA LEU A 37 -8.07 6.29 -3.84
C LEU A 37 -6.70 6.53 -4.44
N PHE A 38 -5.70 5.75 -4.04
CA PHE A 38 -4.32 5.91 -4.49
C PHE A 38 -3.86 4.66 -5.23
N ALA A 39 -2.89 4.82 -6.12
CA ALA A 39 -2.31 3.71 -6.86
C ALA A 39 -1.07 3.16 -6.15
N ASN A 40 -0.79 1.87 -6.36
CA ASN A 40 0.51 1.28 -6.09
C ASN A 40 1.26 1.13 -7.40
N ILE A 41 2.51 1.59 -7.45
CA ILE A 41 3.34 1.54 -8.65
C ILE A 41 4.72 0.94 -8.36
N GLY A 42 5.33 0.40 -9.40
CA GLY A 42 6.67 -0.15 -9.37
C GLY A 42 7.69 0.67 -10.16
N SER A 43 7.22 1.57 -11.03
CA SER A 43 8.09 2.40 -11.85
C SER A 43 7.45 3.74 -12.18
N VAL A 44 8.25 4.71 -12.60
CA VAL A 44 7.77 6.01 -13.12
C VAL A 44 6.88 5.82 -14.36
N GLY A 45 7.14 4.77 -15.17
CA GLY A 45 6.34 4.45 -16.35
C GLY A 45 4.88 4.08 -16.06
N ASP A 46 4.56 3.69 -14.83
CA ASP A 46 3.18 3.37 -14.43
C ASP A 46 2.33 4.62 -14.19
N ILE A 47 2.93 5.79 -14.02
CA ILE A 47 2.22 7.04 -13.67
C ILE A 47 1.21 7.45 -14.75
N ALA A 48 1.52 7.19 -16.02
CA ALA A 48 0.55 7.44 -17.10
C ALA A 48 -0.76 6.65 -16.89
N LYS A 49 -0.67 5.40 -16.40
CA LYS A 49 -1.84 4.57 -16.08
C LYS A 49 -2.56 5.10 -14.82
N VAL A 50 -1.80 5.58 -13.83
CA VAL A 50 -2.35 6.19 -12.61
C VAL A 50 -3.23 7.38 -12.96
N LEU A 51 -2.71 8.31 -13.77
CA LEU A 51 -3.42 9.50 -14.24
C LEU A 51 -4.59 9.14 -15.17
N ALA A 52 -4.40 8.16 -16.06
CA ALA A 52 -5.45 7.68 -16.94
C ALA A 52 -6.65 7.08 -16.19
N ASN A 53 -6.44 6.60 -14.96
CA ASN A 53 -7.49 6.06 -14.09
C ASN A 53 -7.90 7.00 -12.97
N ASP A 54 -7.49 8.26 -13.04
CA ASP A 54 -7.92 9.33 -12.13
C ASP A 54 -7.62 9.05 -10.64
N ALA A 55 -6.49 8.41 -10.33
CA ALA A 55 -6.09 8.19 -8.96
C ALA A 55 -5.80 9.50 -8.23
N GLY A 56 -6.26 9.62 -6.99
CA GLY A 56 -6.04 10.77 -6.14
C GLY A 56 -4.58 10.96 -5.70
N GLY A 57 -3.73 9.95 -5.88
CA GLY A 57 -2.31 9.95 -5.52
C GLY A 57 -1.64 8.60 -5.74
N ILE A 58 -0.40 8.48 -5.26
CA ILE A 58 0.36 7.24 -5.19
C ILE A 58 0.54 6.87 -3.72
N GLY A 59 -0.09 5.77 -3.30
CA GLY A 59 -0.03 5.26 -1.92
C GLY A 59 1.19 4.39 -1.63
N LEU A 60 1.78 3.83 -2.69
CA LEU A 60 3.01 3.07 -2.60
C LEU A 60 3.78 3.15 -3.93
N PHE A 61 4.88 3.89 -3.92
CA PHE A 61 5.93 3.77 -4.93
C PHE A 61 7.00 2.84 -4.37
N ARG A 62 7.21 1.71 -5.03
CA ARG A 62 8.22 0.73 -4.65
C ARG A 62 9.57 1.14 -5.24
N SER A 63 10.45 1.68 -4.41
CA SER A 63 11.76 2.17 -4.87
C SER A 63 12.75 1.06 -5.26
N GLU A 64 12.46 -0.19 -4.92
CA GLU A 64 13.31 -1.35 -5.18
C GLU A 64 13.64 -1.54 -6.65
N PHE A 65 12.75 -1.16 -7.56
CA PHE A 65 12.99 -1.25 -9.00
C PHE A 65 14.23 -0.50 -9.45
N LEU A 66 14.54 0.63 -8.77
CA LEU A 66 15.75 1.41 -9.06
C LEU A 66 17.03 0.62 -8.77
N TYR A 67 16.94 -0.39 -7.92
CA TYR A 67 18.05 -1.26 -7.52
C TYR A 67 18.07 -2.55 -8.33
N LEU A 68 16.90 -3.16 -8.58
CA LEU A 68 16.79 -4.48 -9.21
C LEU A 68 17.22 -4.49 -10.70
N GLU A 69 17.11 -3.36 -11.40
CA GLU A 69 17.43 -3.24 -12.81
C GLU A 69 18.93 -2.88 -13.06
N LYS A 70 19.76 -2.83 -12.01
CA LYS A 70 21.14 -2.38 -12.08
C LYS A 70 22.14 -3.44 -11.66
N GLN A 71 23.42 -3.17 -12.01
CA GLN A 71 24.56 -3.98 -11.61
C GLN A 71 25.34 -3.37 -10.43
N ASP A 72 24.94 -2.17 -9.98
CA ASP A 72 25.51 -1.45 -8.85
C ASP A 72 24.45 -0.56 -8.20
N TYR A 73 24.76 -0.02 -7.03
CA TYR A 73 23.85 0.87 -6.30
C TYR A 73 23.47 2.09 -7.15
N PRO A 74 22.17 2.43 -7.23
CA PRO A 74 21.77 3.65 -7.92
C PRO A 74 22.34 4.88 -7.20
N THR A 75 22.91 5.78 -7.98
CA THR A 75 23.45 7.04 -7.47
C THR A 75 22.36 7.93 -6.89
N GLU A 76 22.73 8.93 -6.07
CA GLU A 76 21.80 9.96 -5.58
C GLU A 76 21.06 10.64 -6.73
N GLU A 77 21.79 10.98 -7.80
CA GLU A 77 21.19 11.69 -8.95
C GLU A 77 20.17 10.84 -9.70
N GLU A 78 20.45 9.58 -9.93
CA GLU A 78 19.50 8.67 -10.61
C GLU A 78 18.22 8.48 -9.80
N GLN A 79 18.36 8.32 -8.49
CA GLN A 79 17.21 8.22 -7.58
C GLN A 79 16.42 9.54 -7.55
N PHE A 80 17.12 10.66 -7.42
CA PHE A 80 16.52 12.00 -7.44
C PHE A 80 15.70 12.23 -8.70
N GLN A 81 16.25 11.94 -9.88
CA GLN A 81 15.52 12.12 -11.14
C GLN A 81 14.25 11.27 -11.23
N ALA A 82 14.29 10.02 -10.75
CA ALA A 82 13.12 9.16 -10.70
C ALA A 82 12.04 9.69 -9.76
N TYR A 83 12.42 10.10 -8.55
CA TYR A 83 11.48 10.62 -7.55
C TYR A 83 10.91 11.99 -7.95
N LYS A 84 11.77 12.89 -8.45
CA LYS A 84 11.36 14.19 -9.00
C LYS A 84 10.34 14.02 -10.12
N SER A 85 10.64 13.17 -11.11
CA SER A 85 9.74 12.90 -12.23
C SER A 85 8.38 12.39 -11.74
N ALA A 86 8.36 11.52 -10.73
CA ALA A 86 7.11 11.03 -10.17
C ALA A 86 6.29 12.15 -9.51
N LEU A 87 6.93 13.02 -8.73
CA LEU A 87 6.28 14.12 -8.03
C LEU A 87 5.75 15.18 -9.01
N GLU A 88 6.54 15.56 -10.01
CA GLU A 88 6.14 16.51 -11.05
C GLU A 88 4.97 16.00 -11.88
N MET A 89 5.02 14.75 -12.35
CA MET A 89 3.94 14.14 -13.12
C MET A 89 2.63 14.02 -12.34
N MET A 90 2.70 13.84 -11.03
CA MET A 90 1.51 13.78 -10.17
C MET A 90 0.89 15.14 -9.86
N GLY A 91 1.53 16.26 -10.21
CA GLY A 91 0.95 17.60 -10.19
C GLY A 91 0.42 18.02 -8.81
N GLY A 92 1.20 17.82 -7.76
CA GLY A 92 0.84 18.15 -6.37
C GLY A 92 -0.01 17.09 -5.65
N ARG A 93 -0.46 16.05 -6.34
CA ARG A 93 -1.10 14.88 -5.68
C ARG A 93 -0.06 14.16 -4.83
N LYS A 94 -0.49 13.61 -3.69
CA LYS A 94 0.40 12.91 -2.74
C LYS A 94 1.07 11.69 -3.38
N VAL A 95 2.38 11.58 -3.17
CA VAL A 95 3.19 10.42 -3.60
C VAL A 95 3.93 9.88 -2.39
N ILE A 96 3.57 8.67 -1.94
CA ILE A 96 4.26 7.99 -0.86
C ILE A 96 5.32 7.07 -1.47
N ILE A 97 6.57 7.34 -1.17
CA ILE A 97 7.73 6.55 -1.63
C ILE A 97 8.25 5.71 -0.49
N ARG A 98 8.23 4.40 -0.67
CA ARG A 98 8.82 3.47 0.29
C ARG A 98 10.34 3.44 0.11
N THR A 99 11.07 3.58 1.21
CA THR A 99 12.52 3.35 1.19
C THR A 99 12.83 1.89 0.89
N LEU A 100 14.10 1.59 0.65
CA LEU A 100 14.59 0.27 0.25
C LEU A 100 13.95 -0.88 1.05
N ASP A 101 13.37 -1.85 0.34
CA ASP A 101 12.83 -3.10 0.89
C ASP A 101 13.39 -4.31 0.12
N ILE A 102 14.71 -4.45 0.13
CA ILE A 102 15.44 -5.59 -0.44
C ILE A 102 15.96 -6.48 0.69
N GLY A 103 15.99 -7.77 0.45
CA GLY A 103 16.57 -8.79 1.29
C GLY A 103 17.15 -9.93 0.45
N ALA A 104 17.63 -10.98 1.08
CA ALA A 104 18.26 -12.13 0.42
C ALA A 104 17.32 -12.88 -0.55
N ASP A 105 16.01 -12.63 -0.47
CA ASP A 105 14.99 -13.20 -1.37
C ASP A 105 15.05 -12.64 -2.81
N LYS A 106 15.61 -11.43 -3.00
CA LYS A 106 15.63 -10.73 -4.30
C LYS A 106 16.93 -10.90 -5.08
N GLN A 107 17.89 -11.67 -4.56
CA GLN A 107 19.15 -12.06 -5.23
C GLN A 107 19.86 -10.94 -6.01
N VAL A 108 20.03 -9.78 -5.38
CA VAL A 108 20.78 -8.66 -5.97
C VAL A 108 22.26 -8.84 -5.62
N GLU A 109 23.06 -9.35 -6.56
CA GLU A 109 24.44 -9.80 -6.32
C GLU A 109 25.33 -8.70 -5.69
N TYR A 110 25.22 -7.46 -6.14
CA TYR A 110 26.08 -6.37 -5.65
C TYR A 110 25.77 -5.93 -4.21
N PHE A 111 24.63 -6.37 -3.62
CA PHE A 111 24.39 -6.20 -2.20
C PHE A 111 25.27 -7.09 -1.33
N GLY A 112 25.83 -8.18 -1.91
CA GLY A 112 26.68 -9.11 -1.18
C GLY A 112 25.96 -9.71 0.03
N LEU A 113 24.67 -9.99 -0.08
CA LEU A 113 23.88 -10.62 0.98
C LEU A 113 24.10 -12.13 0.93
N ASP A 114 24.41 -12.71 2.07
CA ASP A 114 24.47 -14.16 2.21
C ASP A 114 23.07 -14.77 2.01
N LYS A 115 23.07 -16.04 1.57
CA LYS A 115 21.83 -16.79 1.48
C LYS A 115 21.31 -17.09 2.89
N GLU A 116 20.06 -16.75 3.13
CA GLU A 116 19.37 -17.00 4.38
C GLU A 116 18.32 -18.12 4.24
N ASP A 117 18.11 -18.90 5.30
CA ASP A 117 17.05 -19.93 5.32
C ASP A 117 15.66 -19.32 5.38
N ASN A 118 15.52 -18.13 5.99
CA ASN A 118 14.27 -17.41 6.16
C ASN A 118 14.41 -15.93 5.74
N PRO A 119 14.60 -15.62 4.45
CA PRO A 119 14.90 -14.26 3.99
C PRO A 119 13.85 -13.21 4.38
N ALA A 120 12.58 -13.63 4.46
CA ALA A 120 11.49 -12.72 4.85
C ALA A 120 11.64 -12.20 6.29
N MET A 121 12.28 -12.97 7.18
CA MET A 121 12.56 -12.61 8.56
C MET A 121 14.01 -12.20 8.79
N GLY A 122 14.82 -12.19 7.75
CA GLY A 122 16.26 -12.00 7.77
C GLY A 122 16.72 -10.54 7.70
N TYR A 123 17.91 -10.36 7.15
CA TYR A 123 18.58 -9.08 6.96
C TYR A 123 18.04 -8.37 5.71
N ARG A 124 17.03 -7.52 5.92
CA ARG A 124 16.30 -6.82 4.86
C ARG A 124 15.83 -5.43 5.27
N ALA A 125 15.47 -4.63 4.28
CA ALA A 125 14.78 -3.35 4.45
C ALA A 125 15.53 -2.39 5.41
N ILE A 126 14.81 -1.87 6.42
CA ILE A 126 15.38 -0.91 7.37
C ILE A 126 16.61 -1.45 8.11
N ARG A 127 16.72 -2.77 8.30
CA ARG A 127 17.88 -3.39 8.94
C ARG A 127 19.13 -3.15 8.13
N ILE A 128 19.05 -3.35 6.80
CA ILE A 128 20.15 -3.02 5.87
C ILE A 128 20.41 -1.50 5.90
N CYS A 129 19.36 -0.69 5.83
CA CYS A 129 19.46 0.76 5.78
C CYS A 129 20.20 1.35 7.00
N LEU A 130 19.91 0.84 8.19
CA LEU A 130 20.53 1.33 9.42
C LEU A 130 21.94 0.80 9.66
N ASP A 131 22.28 -0.37 9.10
CA ASP A 131 23.63 -0.97 9.23
C ASP A 131 24.57 -0.54 8.09
N ARG A 132 24.02 -0.11 6.94
CA ARG A 132 24.75 0.42 5.78
C ARG A 132 24.29 1.85 5.48
N PRO A 133 24.68 2.81 6.33
CA PRO A 133 24.15 4.19 6.28
C PRO A 133 24.45 4.89 4.96
N GLU A 134 25.52 4.53 4.25
CA GLU A 134 25.87 5.11 2.95
C GLU A 134 24.78 4.85 1.88
N ILE A 135 24.16 3.66 1.89
CA ILE A 135 23.07 3.33 0.97
C ILE A 135 21.83 4.14 1.33
N PHE A 136 21.53 4.17 2.63
CA PHE A 136 20.30 4.82 3.12
C PHE A 136 20.40 6.35 3.02
N GLN A 137 21.52 6.95 3.36
CA GLN A 137 21.74 8.38 3.20
C GLN A 137 21.63 8.81 1.74
N THR A 138 22.21 8.05 0.80
CA THR A 138 22.08 8.29 -0.64
C THR A 138 20.61 8.35 -1.05
N GLN A 139 19.79 7.40 -0.60
CA GLN A 139 18.36 7.39 -0.90
C GLN A 139 17.61 8.56 -0.23
N LEU A 140 17.89 8.83 1.05
CA LEU A 140 17.22 9.94 1.78
C LEU A 140 17.59 11.29 1.17
N ARG A 141 18.84 11.52 0.79
CA ARG A 141 19.27 12.75 0.11
C ARG A 141 18.49 12.96 -1.19
N ALA A 142 18.37 11.91 -2.01
CA ALA A 142 17.59 11.97 -3.24
C ALA A 142 16.12 12.29 -2.99
N LEU A 143 15.51 11.68 -1.96
CA LEU A 143 14.13 11.93 -1.55
C LEU A 143 13.93 13.38 -1.05
N LEU A 144 14.83 13.87 -0.19
CA LEU A 144 14.77 15.23 0.33
C LEU A 144 14.89 16.26 -0.79
N ARG A 145 15.83 16.10 -1.72
CA ARG A 145 15.93 16.96 -2.91
C ARG A 145 14.65 16.93 -3.75
N ALA A 146 14.08 15.75 -3.93
CA ALA A 146 12.86 15.57 -4.70
C ALA A 146 11.63 16.22 -4.04
N SER A 147 11.60 16.36 -2.71
CA SER A 147 10.48 16.97 -1.99
C SER A 147 10.19 18.42 -2.38
N ALA A 148 11.16 19.12 -2.97
CA ALA A 148 10.95 20.48 -3.52
C ALA A 148 10.01 20.51 -4.74
N TYR A 149 9.69 19.34 -5.34
CA TYR A 149 8.96 19.25 -6.62
C TYR A 149 7.54 18.70 -6.48
N GLY A 150 7.06 18.44 -5.28
CA GLY A 150 5.69 17.97 -5.08
C GLY A 150 5.38 17.50 -3.67
N ASN A 151 4.24 16.87 -3.49
CA ASN A 151 3.74 16.41 -2.19
C ASN A 151 4.28 15.02 -1.88
N LEU A 152 5.37 14.93 -1.13
CA LEU A 152 6.10 13.72 -0.80
C LEU A 152 5.73 13.18 0.59
N GLY A 153 5.45 11.87 0.67
CA GLY A 153 5.52 11.07 1.89
C GLY A 153 6.66 10.05 1.78
N ILE A 154 7.51 9.97 2.78
CA ILE A 154 8.56 8.94 2.88
C ILE A 154 8.07 7.86 3.83
N MET A 155 8.10 6.59 3.40
CA MET A 155 7.60 5.46 4.17
C MET A 155 8.71 4.46 4.46
N TYR A 156 8.88 4.11 5.73
CA TYR A 156 9.92 3.20 6.20
C TYR A 156 9.34 1.80 6.44
N PRO A 157 9.82 0.76 5.70
CA PRO A 157 9.34 -0.61 5.84
C PRO A 157 10.00 -1.36 6.99
N MET A 158 9.38 -2.46 7.44
CA MET A 158 9.92 -3.43 8.39
C MET A 158 10.31 -2.88 9.76
N ILE A 159 9.67 -1.80 10.19
CA ILE A 159 9.89 -1.20 11.53
C ILE A 159 9.38 -2.15 12.62
N ILE A 160 10.17 -2.27 13.70
CA ILE A 160 9.83 -3.08 14.88
C ILE A 160 10.00 -2.31 16.20
N SER A 161 10.59 -1.10 16.18
CA SER A 161 10.85 -0.31 17.38
C SER A 161 10.76 1.20 17.14
N VAL A 162 10.51 1.94 18.20
CA VAL A 162 10.55 3.42 18.21
C VAL A 162 11.98 3.91 17.99
N ASP A 163 12.96 3.18 18.49
CA ASP A 163 14.38 3.57 18.39
C ASP A 163 14.86 3.55 16.92
N GLU A 164 14.37 2.61 16.09
CA GLU A 164 14.64 2.63 14.65
C GLU A 164 14.14 3.94 14.01
N VAL A 165 12.92 4.36 14.35
CA VAL A 165 12.34 5.61 13.83
C VAL A 165 13.14 6.83 14.29
N LYS A 166 13.57 6.88 15.55
CA LYS A 166 14.41 7.96 16.06
C LYS A 166 15.75 8.03 15.33
N ARG A 167 16.42 6.89 15.14
CA ARG A 167 17.68 6.84 14.35
C ARG A 167 17.48 7.36 12.92
N ILE A 168 16.38 7.01 12.27
CA ILE A 168 16.03 7.53 10.93
C ILE A 168 15.87 9.05 10.97
N LYS A 169 15.13 9.57 11.97
CA LYS A 169 14.91 11.02 12.13
C LYS A 169 16.22 11.78 12.38
N ASP A 170 17.15 11.19 13.11
CA ASP A 170 18.47 11.77 13.34
C ASP A 170 19.26 11.86 12.03
N ILE A 171 19.27 10.80 11.21
CA ILE A 171 19.89 10.81 9.87
C ILE A 171 19.25 11.88 8.98
N VAL A 172 17.92 11.96 8.94
CA VAL A 172 17.20 12.99 8.17
C VAL A 172 17.58 14.40 8.64
N LYS A 173 17.71 14.60 9.95
CA LYS A 173 18.12 15.89 10.54
C LYS A 173 19.54 16.27 10.14
N GLU A 174 20.47 15.33 10.14
CA GLU A 174 21.85 15.54 9.69
C GLU A 174 21.91 15.95 8.21
N ILE A 175 21.15 15.25 7.35
CA ILE A 175 21.07 15.57 5.91
C ILE A 175 20.47 16.97 5.69
N LYS A 176 19.42 17.34 6.44
CA LYS A 176 18.84 18.69 6.35
C LYS A 176 19.84 19.76 6.75
N ALA A 177 20.58 19.56 7.84
CA ALA A 177 21.60 20.50 8.27
C ALA A 177 22.71 20.70 7.22
N GLU A 178 23.13 19.60 6.57
CA GLU A 178 24.08 19.67 5.45
C GLU A 178 23.48 20.42 4.23
N PHE A 179 22.20 20.20 3.93
CA PHE A 179 21.53 20.86 2.81
C PHE A 179 21.40 22.36 3.06
N ASP A 180 21.06 22.76 4.29
CA ASP A 180 20.97 24.14 4.70
C ASP A 180 22.35 24.82 4.61
N GLU A 181 23.44 24.15 5.03
CA GLU A 181 24.81 24.68 4.91
C GLU A 181 25.26 24.86 3.45
N LYS A 182 24.80 23.98 2.55
CA LYS A 182 25.20 23.97 1.14
C LYS A 182 24.19 24.65 0.20
N ASP A 183 23.18 25.29 0.73
CA ASP A 183 22.10 25.91 -0.04
C ASP A 183 21.42 24.92 -1.02
N ILE A 184 21.31 23.62 -0.65
CA ILE A 184 20.60 22.62 -1.45
C ILE A 184 19.10 22.67 -1.15
N PRO A 185 18.24 22.95 -2.15
CA PRO A 185 16.83 23.12 -1.90
C PRO A 185 16.12 21.79 -1.58
N TYR A 186 15.23 21.81 -0.60
CA TYR A 186 14.27 20.76 -0.30
C TYR A 186 12.95 21.38 0.15
N GLY A 187 11.85 20.62 0.02
CA GLY A 187 10.51 21.05 0.42
C GLY A 187 10.02 20.37 1.70
N ASN A 188 8.76 20.62 2.01
CA ASN A 188 8.09 19.88 3.09
C ASN A 188 7.79 18.45 2.63
N PHE A 189 7.88 17.50 3.55
CA PHE A 189 7.52 16.12 3.35
C PHE A 189 7.02 15.48 4.64
N GLU A 190 6.21 14.48 4.49
CA GLU A 190 5.73 13.66 5.61
C GLU A 190 6.60 12.41 5.77
N GLN A 191 6.72 11.94 7.00
CA GLN A 191 7.40 10.70 7.33
C GLN A 191 6.43 9.71 7.95
N GLY A 192 6.38 8.49 7.44
CA GLY A 192 5.51 7.45 7.94
C GLY A 192 6.19 6.10 8.02
N VAL A 193 5.56 5.17 8.69
CA VAL A 193 6.04 3.79 8.79
C VAL A 193 5.06 2.81 8.17
N MET A 194 5.61 1.74 7.59
CA MET A 194 4.79 0.60 7.19
C MET A 194 4.56 -0.28 8.41
N ILE A 195 3.29 -0.39 8.81
CA ILE A 195 2.89 -1.31 9.87
C ILE A 195 2.64 -2.68 9.26
N GLU A 196 3.66 -3.50 9.27
CA GLU A 196 3.63 -4.82 8.62
C GLU A 196 4.25 -5.94 9.47
N THR A 197 4.69 -5.60 10.67
CA THR A 197 5.14 -6.56 11.68
C THR A 197 4.17 -6.57 12.86
N PRO A 198 3.89 -7.72 13.50
CA PRO A 198 3.10 -7.76 14.73
C PRO A 198 3.67 -6.88 15.84
N ALA A 199 4.99 -6.73 15.91
CA ALA A 199 5.66 -5.82 16.86
C ALA A 199 5.21 -4.36 16.65
N ALA A 200 5.26 -3.86 15.40
CA ALA A 200 4.81 -2.49 15.08
C ALA A 200 3.33 -2.27 15.40
N VAL A 201 2.47 -3.28 15.19
CA VAL A 201 1.06 -3.20 15.61
C VAL A 201 0.93 -2.96 17.10
N MET A 202 1.67 -3.72 17.92
CA MET A 202 1.58 -3.64 19.38
C MET A 202 2.07 -2.31 19.96
N ILE A 203 3.03 -1.67 19.29
CA ILE A 203 3.60 -0.37 19.71
C ILE A 203 3.14 0.80 18.81
N SER A 204 2.03 0.62 18.10
CA SER A 204 1.54 1.64 17.15
C SER A 204 1.19 2.97 17.83
N GLY A 205 0.78 2.95 19.10
CA GLY A 205 0.53 4.17 19.87
C GLY A 205 1.79 4.98 20.18
N GLU A 206 2.93 4.31 20.38
CA GLU A 206 4.22 4.93 20.59
C GLU A 206 4.82 5.41 19.26
N LEU A 207 4.73 4.58 18.20
CA LEU A 207 5.19 4.94 16.85
C LEU A 207 4.45 6.15 16.29
N GLY A 208 3.14 6.27 16.55
CA GLY A 208 2.33 7.40 16.08
C GLY A 208 2.74 8.76 16.63
N LYS A 209 3.47 8.82 17.74
CA LYS A 209 4.03 10.07 18.28
C LYS A 209 5.27 10.55 17.50
N GLU A 210 5.85 9.68 16.68
CA GLU A 210 7.11 9.92 15.99
C GLU A 210 6.93 10.16 14.48
N VAL A 211 5.75 9.87 13.93
CA VAL A 211 5.53 9.92 12.48
C VAL A 211 4.21 10.61 12.12
N ASP A 212 4.06 10.97 10.85
CA ASP A 212 2.90 11.70 10.35
C ASP A 212 1.79 10.75 9.86
N PHE A 213 2.14 9.55 9.43
CA PHE A 213 1.17 8.58 8.93
C PHE A 213 1.62 7.12 9.12
N PHE A 214 0.64 6.23 9.10
CA PHE A 214 0.83 4.79 9.00
C PHE A 214 0.34 4.26 7.65
N SER A 215 1.05 3.25 7.12
CA SER A 215 0.58 2.47 5.98
C SER A 215 0.63 0.99 6.34
N ILE A 216 -0.52 0.33 6.40
CA ILE A 216 -0.60 -1.06 6.82
C ILE A 216 -0.25 -1.97 5.65
N GLY A 217 0.89 -2.65 5.74
CA GLY A 217 1.38 -3.64 4.79
C GLY A 217 0.77 -5.01 5.03
N THR A 218 -0.47 -5.23 4.57
CA THR A 218 -1.24 -6.43 4.92
C THR A 218 -0.61 -7.74 4.48
N ASN A 219 0.18 -7.76 3.41
CA ASN A 219 0.82 -8.97 2.90
C ASN A 219 1.83 -9.54 3.91
N ASP A 220 2.79 -8.71 4.34
CA ASP A 220 3.81 -9.12 5.30
C ASP A 220 3.21 -9.25 6.71
N LEU A 221 2.27 -8.36 7.08
CA LEU A 221 1.54 -8.51 8.35
C LEU A 221 0.81 -9.85 8.45
N THR A 222 0.16 -10.30 7.38
CA THR A 222 -0.49 -11.61 7.35
C THR A 222 0.54 -12.73 7.50
N GLN A 223 1.61 -12.69 6.72
CA GLN A 223 2.69 -13.68 6.73
C GLN A 223 3.28 -13.86 8.12
N TYR A 224 3.63 -12.77 8.80
CA TYR A 224 4.22 -12.82 10.14
C TYR A 224 3.22 -13.16 11.23
N THR A 225 1.98 -12.72 11.12
CA THR A 225 0.93 -13.04 12.10
C THR A 225 0.53 -14.51 12.08
N LEU A 226 0.42 -15.08 10.88
CA LEU A 226 0.04 -16.50 10.71
C LEU A 226 1.24 -17.44 10.74
N ALA A 227 2.48 -16.91 10.77
CA ALA A 227 3.72 -17.70 10.66
C ALA A 227 3.70 -18.61 9.41
N MET A 228 3.21 -18.10 8.29
CA MET A 228 3.09 -18.81 7.02
C MET A 228 3.75 -18.01 5.91
N ASP A 229 4.63 -18.66 5.16
CA ASP A 229 5.19 -18.08 3.95
C ASP A 229 4.12 -18.04 2.84
N ARG A 230 3.78 -16.84 2.37
CA ARG A 230 2.79 -16.64 1.30
C ARG A 230 3.20 -17.22 -0.04
N GLN A 231 4.50 -17.44 -0.25
CA GLN A 231 5.04 -18.04 -1.48
C GLN A 231 5.06 -19.57 -1.44
N ASN A 232 4.83 -20.18 -0.27
CA ASN A 232 4.83 -21.62 -0.13
C ASN A 232 3.54 -22.23 -0.69
N LEU A 233 3.65 -22.90 -1.84
CA LEU A 233 2.51 -23.52 -2.54
C LEU A 233 1.78 -24.58 -1.69
N LEU A 234 2.45 -25.23 -0.74
CA LEU A 234 1.84 -26.23 0.15
C LEU A 234 0.94 -25.60 1.21
N LEU A 235 1.11 -24.30 1.48
CA LEU A 235 0.32 -23.55 2.46
C LEU A 235 -0.79 -22.72 1.82
N LYS A 236 -0.88 -22.67 0.49
CA LYS A 236 -1.82 -21.80 -0.24
C LYS A 236 -3.26 -21.91 0.25
N ASP A 237 -3.75 -23.15 0.47
CA ASP A 237 -5.12 -23.38 0.90
C ASP A 237 -5.36 -23.10 2.40
N LYS A 238 -4.28 -22.94 3.17
CA LYS A 238 -4.31 -22.60 4.60
C LYS A 238 -4.06 -21.13 4.87
N TYR A 239 -3.46 -20.43 3.91
CA TYR A 239 -3.16 -19.03 4.02
C TYR A 239 -4.45 -18.21 3.89
N ASN A 240 -4.88 -17.61 5.00
CA ASN A 240 -6.12 -16.87 5.09
C ASN A 240 -5.83 -15.39 5.41
N ASP A 241 -5.85 -14.55 4.40
CA ASP A 241 -5.67 -13.10 4.52
C ASP A 241 -6.88 -12.40 5.17
N HIS A 242 -8.04 -13.07 5.24
CA HIS A 242 -9.21 -12.61 6.01
C HIS A 242 -9.23 -13.11 7.47
N HIS A 243 -8.11 -13.60 7.97
CA HIS A 243 -8.05 -14.13 9.33
C HIS A 243 -8.48 -13.07 10.36
N PRO A 244 -9.34 -13.42 11.36
CA PRO A 244 -9.86 -12.44 12.32
C PRO A 244 -8.78 -11.66 13.10
N ALA A 245 -7.59 -12.24 13.27
CA ALA A 245 -6.46 -11.55 13.89
C ALA A 245 -6.04 -10.32 13.08
N LEU A 246 -5.98 -10.44 11.74
CA LEU A 246 -5.61 -9.33 10.86
C LEU A 246 -6.59 -8.17 10.98
N VAL A 247 -7.89 -8.47 10.94
CA VAL A 247 -8.95 -7.47 11.08
C VAL A 247 -8.85 -6.74 12.42
N LYS A 248 -8.54 -7.47 13.50
CA LYS A 248 -8.31 -6.86 14.82
C LYS A 248 -7.06 -5.97 14.83
N MET A 249 -5.96 -6.43 14.25
CA MET A 249 -4.71 -5.68 14.16
C MET A 249 -4.89 -4.38 13.36
N ILE A 250 -5.57 -4.43 12.21
CA ILE A 250 -5.89 -3.25 11.41
C ILE A 250 -6.68 -2.24 12.25
N ARG A 251 -7.71 -2.68 12.97
CA ARG A 251 -8.47 -1.81 13.88
C ARG A 251 -7.60 -1.19 14.97
N MET A 252 -6.76 -1.98 15.64
CA MET A 252 -5.85 -1.50 16.68
C MET A 252 -4.92 -0.40 16.15
N VAL A 253 -4.33 -0.61 14.98
CA VAL A 253 -3.44 0.38 14.34
C VAL A 253 -4.19 1.64 13.98
N THR A 254 -5.42 1.51 13.43
CA THR A 254 -6.23 2.66 13.04
C THR A 254 -6.61 3.51 14.26
N GLU A 255 -7.06 2.87 15.34
CA GLU A 255 -7.40 3.56 16.58
C GLU A 255 -6.19 4.23 17.25
N ALA A 256 -5.04 3.56 17.24
CA ALA A 256 -3.79 4.08 17.79
C ALA A 256 -3.25 5.26 16.97
N GLY A 257 -3.25 5.14 15.64
CA GLY A 257 -2.84 6.20 14.74
C GLY A 257 -3.67 7.46 14.91
N HIS A 258 -4.99 7.35 14.89
CA HIS A 258 -5.88 8.49 15.09
C HIS A 258 -5.71 9.17 16.46
N LYS A 259 -5.52 8.39 17.55
CA LYS A 259 -5.22 8.95 18.87
C LYS A 259 -3.93 9.76 18.90
N SER A 260 -2.98 9.43 18.01
CA SER A 260 -1.69 10.13 17.88
C SER A 260 -1.71 11.24 16.81
N GLY A 261 -2.82 11.41 16.09
CA GLY A 261 -2.98 12.40 15.02
C GLY A 261 -2.43 11.94 13.66
N CYS A 262 -2.10 10.65 13.52
CA CYS A 262 -1.63 10.08 12.25
C CYS A 262 -2.77 9.72 11.31
N GLU A 263 -2.62 9.99 10.02
CA GLU A 263 -3.43 9.36 8.99
C GLU A 263 -3.07 7.87 8.86
N VAL A 264 -4.06 7.01 8.65
CA VAL A 264 -3.85 5.55 8.57
C VAL A 264 -4.31 5.03 7.21
N TYR A 265 -3.38 4.39 6.50
CA TYR A 265 -3.56 3.86 5.16
C TYR A 265 -3.41 2.34 5.14
N ILE A 266 -3.89 1.69 4.07
CA ILE A 266 -3.63 0.28 3.77
C ILE A 266 -3.03 0.19 2.37
N CYS A 267 -1.84 -0.37 2.22
CA CYS A 267 -1.15 -0.51 0.92
C CYS A 267 -1.04 -1.95 0.42
N GLY A 268 -1.40 -2.95 1.21
CA GLY A 268 -1.38 -4.35 0.82
C GLY A 268 -2.57 -4.76 -0.06
N GLU A 269 -2.50 -5.98 -0.61
CA GLU A 269 -3.51 -6.51 -1.54
C GLU A 269 -4.91 -6.63 -0.92
N LEU A 270 -4.98 -6.84 0.39
CA LEU A 270 -6.23 -6.95 1.14
C LEU A 270 -7.11 -5.70 1.03
N ALA A 271 -6.53 -4.53 0.83
CA ALA A 271 -7.28 -3.29 0.66
C ALA A 271 -8.09 -3.26 -0.66
N ALA A 272 -7.70 -4.08 -1.65
CA ALA A 272 -8.45 -4.24 -2.89
C ALA A 272 -9.65 -5.20 -2.77
N ASP A 273 -9.81 -5.88 -1.64
CA ASP A 273 -10.93 -6.78 -1.42
C ASP A 273 -12.20 -5.99 -1.12
N SER A 274 -13.11 -6.04 -2.08
CA SER A 274 -14.41 -5.38 -1.97
C SER A 274 -15.29 -5.87 -0.80
N ASN A 275 -15.02 -7.06 -0.23
CA ASN A 275 -15.76 -7.58 0.91
C ASN A 275 -15.31 -6.92 2.22
N LEU A 276 -14.10 -6.40 2.27
CA LEU A 276 -13.53 -5.73 3.44
C LEU A 276 -13.59 -4.21 3.35
N THR A 277 -13.85 -3.65 2.17
CA THR A 277 -13.90 -2.19 1.94
C THR A 277 -14.81 -1.48 2.95
N GLU A 278 -16.04 -1.98 3.16
CA GLU A 278 -16.99 -1.39 4.12
C GLU A 278 -16.44 -1.47 5.56
N ALA A 279 -15.83 -2.58 5.93
CA ALA A 279 -15.22 -2.75 7.25
C ALA A 279 -14.07 -1.76 7.47
N PHE A 280 -13.21 -1.55 6.48
CA PHE A 280 -12.10 -0.59 6.57
C PHE A 280 -12.60 0.85 6.73
N ILE A 281 -13.63 1.24 5.96
CA ILE A 281 -14.27 2.57 6.08
C ILE A 281 -14.88 2.75 7.49
N GLN A 282 -15.54 1.71 8.02
CA GLN A 282 -16.13 1.75 9.36
C GLN A 282 -15.07 1.76 10.48
N MET A 283 -13.91 1.16 10.27
CA MET A 283 -12.77 1.26 11.19
C MET A 283 -12.14 2.65 11.18
N GLY A 284 -12.47 3.47 10.19
CA GLY A 284 -11.94 4.82 10.06
C GLY A 284 -10.64 4.90 9.27
N VAL A 285 -10.27 3.87 8.51
CA VAL A 285 -9.11 3.98 7.61
C VAL A 285 -9.30 5.20 6.71
N ASP A 286 -8.28 6.10 6.68
CA ASP A 286 -8.40 7.41 6.02
C ASP A 286 -8.28 7.35 4.49
N GLY A 287 -7.80 6.25 3.96
CA GLY A 287 -7.41 5.98 2.57
C GLY A 287 -5.94 5.60 2.57
N PRO A 288 -5.29 5.44 1.47
CA PRO A 288 -5.89 4.97 0.25
C PRO A 288 -6.26 3.49 0.35
N LEU A 289 -7.40 3.14 -0.18
CA LEU A 289 -7.61 1.76 -0.59
C LEU A 289 -6.84 1.60 -1.90
N PRO A 290 -5.84 0.69 -2.00
CA PRO A 290 -5.01 0.63 -3.18
C PRO A 290 -5.83 0.34 -4.42
N LEU A 291 -5.54 1.13 -5.43
CA LEU A 291 -6.04 0.98 -6.77
C LEU A 291 -5.28 -0.14 -7.47
N PHE A 292 -5.75 -1.38 -7.32
CA PHE A 292 -5.50 -2.34 -8.38
C PHE A 292 -6.44 -1.97 -9.51
N LEU A 293 -5.92 -1.53 -10.62
CA LEU A 293 -6.58 -0.92 -11.77
C LEU A 293 -7.93 -1.54 -12.25
N PRO A 294 -8.34 -2.76 -11.90
CA PRO A 294 -9.68 -3.29 -12.15
C PRO A 294 -10.69 -3.10 -11.01
N VAL A 295 -10.28 -2.77 -9.77
CA VAL A 295 -11.12 -2.83 -8.55
C VAL A 295 -11.59 -1.46 -8.06
N TYR A 296 -10.96 -0.40 -8.53
CA TYR A 296 -11.21 1.00 -8.17
C TYR A 296 -12.69 1.38 -8.01
N PHE A 297 -13.53 0.87 -8.87
CA PHE A 297 -14.91 1.34 -9.01
C PHE A 297 -15.96 0.51 -8.26
N GLN A 298 -15.56 -0.54 -7.57
CA GLN A 298 -16.51 -1.30 -6.76
C GLN A 298 -16.76 -0.63 -5.40
N CYS A 299 -15.83 0.22 -4.94
CA CYS A 299 -15.93 0.92 -3.65
C CYS A 299 -17.09 1.94 -3.63
N GLU A 300 -17.26 2.73 -4.71
CA GLU A 300 -18.33 3.74 -4.78
C GLU A 300 -19.74 3.20 -4.66
N LYS A 301 -19.97 1.96 -5.09
CA LYS A 301 -21.34 1.40 -5.12
C LYS A 301 -21.76 0.65 -3.85
N ARG A 302 -20.84 0.39 -2.90
CA ARG A 302 -21.10 -0.51 -1.76
C ARG A 302 -21.15 0.14 -0.38
N SER A 303 -20.66 1.35 -0.22
CA SER A 303 -20.49 1.98 1.10
C SER A 303 -21.73 2.55 1.74
N ALA A 304 -22.91 2.18 1.30
CA ALA A 304 -24.14 2.86 1.69
C ALA A 304 -25.24 2.01 2.33
N ALA A 305 -24.89 0.95 3.03
CA ALA A 305 -25.87 0.33 3.92
C ALA A 305 -25.61 0.78 5.37
N PRO A 306 -26.52 1.50 6.02
CA PRO A 306 -26.37 1.77 7.43
C PRO A 306 -26.45 0.46 8.19
N MET A 307 -25.39 0.09 8.91
CA MET A 307 -25.43 -1.00 9.87
C MET A 307 -26.37 -0.61 11.02
N ARG A 308 -27.60 -1.03 10.93
CA ARG A 308 -28.45 -1.08 12.14
C ARG A 308 -27.95 -2.23 13.00
N MET A 309 -27.43 -1.90 14.18
CA MET A 309 -27.36 -2.87 15.27
C MET A 309 -28.73 -3.51 15.46
N ARG A 310 -28.85 -4.77 15.14
CA ARG A 310 -30.09 -5.53 15.41
C ARG A 310 -30.10 -5.99 16.85
N SER A 311 -30.88 -5.33 17.69
CA SER A 311 -31.63 -6.00 18.76
C SER A 311 -32.75 -6.83 18.09
N LYS A 312 -32.89 -8.10 18.45
CA LYS A 312 -33.95 -9.02 18.02
C LYS A 312 -35.32 -8.58 18.58
N PRO A 313 -36.48 -9.10 18.15
CA PRO A 313 -36.83 -9.96 17.00
C PRO A 313 -38.13 -9.60 16.27
N ALA A 314 -38.48 -10.39 15.26
CA ALA A 314 -39.76 -10.75 14.69
C ALA A 314 -40.44 -9.84 13.64
N GLY A 315 -40.63 -10.43 12.44
CA GLY A 315 -41.55 -9.92 11.42
C GLY A 315 -41.19 -10.39 9.99
N ARG A 316 -41.84 -11.45 9.51
CA ARG A 316 -41.74 -11.95 8.13
C ARG A 316 -42.23 -10.90 7.14
N SER A 317 -41.41 -10.50 6.16
CA SER A 317 -41.86 -10.20 4.78
C SER A 317 -40.69 -9.68 3.91
N SER A 318 -40.72 -10.08 2.64
CA SER A 318 -39.84 -9.65 1.51
C SER A 318 -38.41 -10.15 1.46
N LYS A 319 -38.22 -11.48 1.38
CA LYS A 319 -36.91 -12.13 1.10
C LYS A 319 -36.51 -12.18 -0.39
N ARG A 320 -37.36 -11.74 -1.34
CA ARG A 320 -37.09 -12.01 -2.77
C ARG A 320 -36.28 -10.95 -3.51
N GLU A 321 -36.33 -9.68 -3.13
CA GLU A 321 -35.56 -8.63 -3.87
C GLU A 321 -34.11 -8.44 -3.43
N ILE A 322 -33.83 -8.73 -2.16
CA ILE A 322 -32.43 -8.61 -1.62
C ILE A 322 -31.52 -9.73 -2.13
N ILE A 323 -32.09 -10.91 -2.45
CA ILE A 323 -31.30 -12.07 -2.94
C ILE A 323 -30.86 -11.86 -4.40
N SER A 324 -31.67 -11.19 -5.23
CA SER A 324 -31.29 -10.91 -6.64
C SER A 324 -30.07 -9.97 -6.78
N GLY A 325 -29.94 -8.98 -5.91
CA GLY A 325 -28.79 -8.07 -5.90
C GLY A 325 -27.50 -8.72 -5.40
N LYS A 326 -27.57 -9.56 -4.35
CA LYS A 326 -26.40 -10.25 -3.79
C LYS A 326 -25.82 -11.34 -4.70
N ILE A 327 -26.67 -12.07 -5.40
CA ILE A 327 -26.22 -13.16 -6.31
C ILE A 327 -25.49 -12.62 -7.55
N LYS A 328 -25.90 -11.46 -8.09
CA LYS A 328 -25.19 -10.82 -9.21
C LYS A 328 -23.79 -10.34 -8.84
N ILE A 329 -23.58 -9.94 -7.61
CA ILE A 329 -22.32 -9.38 -7.12
C ILE A 329 -21.31 -10.49 -6.77
N LEU A 330 -21.75 -11.59 -6.16
CA LEU A 330 -20.92 -12.75 -5.83
C LEU A 330 -20.33 -13.46 -7.08
N ARG A 331 -21.08 -13.52 -8.19
CA ARG A 331 -20.58 -14.08 -9.45
C ARG A 331 -19.47 -13.24 -10.09
N ILE A 332 -19.48 -11.93 -9.93
CA ILE A 332 -18.47 -11.02 -10.49
C ILE A 332 -17.15 -11.08 -9.69
N SER A 333 -17.24 -11.20 -8.37
CA SER A 333 -16.09 -11.34 -7.48
C SER A 333 -15.34 -12.67 -7.67
N MET A 334 -16.05 -13.79 -7.85
CA MET A 334 -15.44 -15.10 -8.09
C MET A 334 -14.71 -15.23 -9.43
N LEU A 335 -15.18 -14.56 -10.48
CA LEU A 335 -14.56 -14.64 -11.81
C LEU A 335 -13.28 -13.80 -11.94
N LEU A 336 -13.12 -12.76 -11.12
CA LEU A 336 -11.94 -11.88 -11.13
C LEU A 336 -10.80 -12.39 -10.24
N SER A 337 -11.10 -13.11 -9.14
CA SER A 337 -10.09 -13.62 -8.21
C SER A 337 -9.30 -14.82 -8.77
N VAL A 338 -9.89 -15.61 -9.65
CA VAL A 338 -9.25 -16.83 -10.20
C VAL A 338 -8.21 -16.51 -11.28
N ASP A 339 -8.36 -15.42 -12.04
CA ASP A 339 -7.51 -15.13 -13.20
C ASP A 339 -6.25 -14.29 -12.84
N ILE A 340 -6.31 -13.52 -11.76
CA ILE A 340 -5.19 -12.66 -11.33
C ILE A 340 -4.12 -13.45 -10.58
N SER A 341 -4.51 -14.43 -9.77
CA SER A 341 -3.57 -15.28 -9.02
C SER A 341 -2.64 -16.10 -9.92
N HIS A 342 -3.08 -16.46 -11.13
CA HIS A 342 -2.27 -17.27 -12.07
C HIS A 342 -1.37 -16.44 -13.01
N ARG A 343 -1.60 -15.15 -13.16
CA ARG A 343 -0.76 -14.30 -14.03
C ARG A 343 0.39 -13.62 -13.30
N ILE A 344 0.25 -13.32 -12.02
CA ILE A 344 1.32 -12.69 -11.21
C ILE A 344 2.44 -13.70 -10.90
N LEU A 345 2.13 -14.99 -10.80
CA LEU A 345 3.11 -16.06 -10.56
C LEU A 345 4.06 -16.39 -11.74
N ARG A 346 3.97 -15.69 -12.88
CA ARG A 346 4.86 -15.89 -14.04
C ARG A 346 5.75 -14.70 -14.37
N ILE A 347 5.73 -13.63 -13.55
CA ILE A 347 6.56 -12.43 -13.75
C ILE A 347 7.48 -12.19 -12.53
N PHE A 348 7.47 -13.09 -11.55
CA PHE A 348 8.41 -13.10 -10.43
C PHE A 348 9.08 -14.45 -10.32
#